data_d570cd911f4cbe9cd520c1f4aaf3fe7d
#
_entry.id   d570cd911f4cbe9cd520c1f4aaf3fe7d
#
_cell.length_a   1.000
_cell.length_b   1.000
_cell.length_c   1.000
_cell.angle_alpha   90.00
_cell.angle_beta   90.00
_cell.angle_gamma   90.00
#
_symmetry.space_group_name_H-M   'P 1'
#
loop_
_entity.id
_entity.type
_entity.pdbx_description
1 polymer ?
#
loop_
_entity_poly.entity_id
_entity_poly.type
_entity_poly.pdbx_seq_one_letter_code
_entity_poly.pdbx_strand_id
1 'polypeptide(L)'
;FVYDSNRNMPVDGHNSFKVLKKKYAKGKELRGKTLGVIGFGRIGQFTAKYALGNGMKILAYDTFIPEANLSIEIGDKIVDITIKTTNLNDLLKQADYISLHVPMPENKKPVITKSEFDIMKDGVMIVNAARGGVIDEDDLINAINNGKVAAAALDVFVGEPSPRADVLALANTSLTPHIGAATSEAQDRIGTELADKIKDFYQK
;
A
#
# COMPACT_ATOMS: atom_id res chain seq x y z
N PHE A 1 14.29 -0.56 2.91
CA PHE A 1 15.56 -1.22 3.34
C PHE A 1 15.47 -1.84 4.75
N VAL A 2 14.54 -1.43 5.62
CA VAL A 2 14.49 -1.87 7.02
C VAL A 2 14.37 -3.40 7.13
N TYR A 3 13.45 -4.02 6.40
CA TYR A 3 13.24 -5.48 6.44
C TYR A 3 14.44 -6.26 5.87
N ASP A 4 15.02 -5.80 4.75
CA ASP A 4 16.20 -6.45 4.18
C ASP A 4 17.42 -6.29 5.09
N SER A 5 17.62 -5.11 5.68
CA SER A 5 18.69 -4.89 6.64
C SER A 5 18.51 -5.74 7.91
N ASN A 6 17.27 -5.85 8.42
CA ASN A 6 16.99 -6.69 9.59
C ASN A 6 17.25 -8.18 9.33
N ARG A 7 17.02 -8.68 8.13
CA ARG A 7 17.36 -10.07 7.76
C ARG A 7 18.87 -10.31 7.68
N ASN A 8 19.61 -9.32 7.17
CA ASN A 8 21.07 -9.48 6.95
C ASN A 8 21.90 -9.21 8.21
N MET A 9 21.43 -8.37 9.14
CA MET A 9 22.19 -8.05 10.36
C MET A 9 22.50 -9.26 11.24
N PRO A 10 21.57 -10.18 11.55
CA PRO A 10 21.90 -11.37 12.35
C PRO A 10 22.85 -12.33 11.65
N VAL A 11 22.82 -12.39 10.32
CA VAL A 11 23.59 -13.35 9.52
C VAL A 11 25.02 -12.86 9.32
N ASP A 12 25.21 -11.59 8.97
CA ASP A 12 26.50 -11.08 8.50
C ASP A 12 26.92 -9.75 9.16
N GLY A 13 26.13 -9.22 10.08
CA GLY A 13 26.37 -7.92 10.69
C GLY A 13 27.69 -7.83 11.47
N HIS A 14 28.15 -8.93 12.08
CA HIS A 14 29.42 -8.97 12.80
C HIS A 14 30.63 -8.73 11.87
N ASN A 15 30.66 -9.40 10.74
CA ASN A 15 31.78 -9.34 9.79
C ASN A 15 31.67 -8.22 8.77
N SER A 16 30.45 -7.90 8.36
CA SER A 16 30.14 -7.04 7.21
C SER A 16 29.45 -5.73 7.58
N PHE A 17 29.50 -5.27 8.83
CA PHE A 17 28.77 -4.08 9.29
C PHE A 17 28.97 -2.86 8.40
N LYS A 18 30.21 -2.53 8.03
CA LYS A 18 30.51 -1.37 7.19
C LYS A 18 29.92 -1.52 5.77
N VAL A 19 29.91 -2.74 5.24
CA VAL A 19 29.35 -3.07 3.92
C VAL A 19 27.84 -2.91 3.96
N LEU A 20 27.18 -3.47 4.97
CA LEU A 20 25.73 -3.35 5.17
C LEU A 20 25.32 -1.89 5.40
N LYS A 21 26.07 -1.14 6.23
CA LYS A 21 25.84 0.30 6.41
C LYS A 21 25.88 1.06 5.09
N LYS A 22 26.85 0.79 4.24
CA LYS A 22 26.96 1.41 2.90
C LYS A 22 25.82 0.98 1.97
N LYS A 23 25.46 -0.31 1.99
CA LYS A 23 24.34 -0.86 1.20
C LYS A 23 23.02 -0.15 1.50
N TYR A 24 22.74 0.13 2.78
CA TYR A 24 21.48 0.70 3.23
C TYR A 24 21.48 2.23 3.45
N ALA A 25 22.59 2.90 3.14
CA ALA A 25 22.74 4.35 3.36
C ALA A 25 21.92 5.25 2.40
N LYS A 26 21.24 4.68 1.42
CA LYS A 26 20.48 5.42 0.38
C LYS A 26 18.96 5.36 0.59
N GLY A 27 18.52 5.34 1.86
CA GLY A 27 17.09 5.43 2.19
C GLY A 27 16.49 6.74 1.69
N LYS A 28 15.18 6.71 1.41
CA LYS A 28 14.42 7.90 0.99
C LYS A 28 13.45 8.29 2.10
N GLU A 29 13.33 9.59 2.38
CA GLU A 29 12.35 10.11 3.31
C GLU A 29 10.97 10.20 2.66
N LEU A 30 9.92 10.02 3.47
CA LEU A 30 8.53 10.16 3.02
C LEU A 30 8.13 11.63 2.88
N ARG A 31 8.71 12.52 3.71
CA ARG A 31 8.39 13.94 3.72
C ARG A 31 8.53 14.56 2.33
N GLY A 32 7.49 15.28 1.90
CA GLY A 32 7.44 15.96 0.61
C GLY A 32 7.20 15.04 -0.59
N LYS A 33 7.15 13.71 -0.39
CA LYS A 33 6.79 12.74 -1.43
C LYS A 33 5.29 12.67 -1.62
N THR A 34 4.87 12.20 -2.77
CA THR A 34 3.46 12.03 -3.13
C THR A 34 3.04 10.58 -2.97
N LEU A 35 2.02 10.32 -2.15
CA LEU A 35 1.32 9.05 -2.07
C LEU A 35 0.09 9.08 -2.98
N GLY A 36 0.03 8.19 -3.95
CA GLY A 36 -1.16 7.85 -4.71
C GLY A 36 -1.98 6.81 -3.96
N VAL A 37 -3.22 7.13 -3.64
CA VAL A 37 -4.17 6.23 -2.96
C VAL A 37 -5.20 5.78 -3.99
N ILE A 38 -5.16 4.51 -4.38
CA ILE A 38 -6.11 3.91 -5.34
C ILE A 38 -7.18 3.16 -4.55
N GLY A 39 -8.41 3.68 -4.58
CA GLY A 39 -9.50 3.31 -3.69
C GLY A 39 -9.54 4.24 -2.46
N PHE A 40 -10.46 5.21 -2.45
CA PHE A 40 -10.55 6.23 -1.42
C PHE A 40 -11.68 5.98 -0.43
N GLY A 41 -11.99 4.69 -0.20
CA GLY A 41 -12.89 4.21 0.86
C GLY A 41 -12.29 4.38 2.26
N ARG A 42 -12.91 3.76 3.26
CA ARG A 42 -12.52 3.87 4.68
C ARG A 42 -11.01 3.65 4.90
N ILE A 43 -10.45 2.56 4.37
CA ILE A 43 -9.03 2.21 4.55
C ILE A 43 -8.11 3.20 3.83
N GLY A 44 -8.41 3.55 2.58
CA GLY A 44 -7.64 4.54 1.82
C GLY A 44 -7.59 5.91 2.49
N GLN A 45 -8.71 6.37 3.07
CA GLN A 45 -8.78 7.61 3.84
C GLN A 45 -7.92 7.56 5.11
N PHE A 46 -7.94 6.45 5.86
CA PHE A 46 -7.04 6.29 7.02
C PHE A 46 -5.57 6.28 6.61
N THR A 47 -5.23 5.58 5.52
CA THR A 47 -3.87 5.59 4.97
C THR A 47 -3.42 7.00 4.58
N ALA A 48 -4.31 7.78 3.96
CA ALA A 48 -4.04 9.17 3.62
C ALA A 48 -3.80 10.05 4.87
N LYS A 49 -4.59 9.88 5.94
CA LYS A 49 -4.37 10.58 7.22
C LYS A 49 -2.97 10.33 7.79
N TYR A 50 -2.54 9.07 7.84
CA TYR A 50 -1.20 8.73 8.34
C TYR A 50 -0.09 9.26 7.44
N ALA A 51 -0.27 9.24 6.13
CA ALA A 51 0.68 9.78 5.19
C ALA A 51 0.81 11.32 5.30
N LEU A 52 -0.31 12.04 5.47
CA LEU A 52 -0.30 13.47 5.78
C LEU A 52 0.46 13.78 7.07
N GLY A 53 0.26 12.98 8.13
CA GLY A 53 1.01 13.10 9.38
C GLY A 53 2.53 12.89 9.20
N ASN A 54 2.95 12.12 8.20
CA ASN A 54 4.34 11.94 7.82
C ASN A 54 4.86 13.02 6.83
N GLY A 55 4.07 14.05 6.55
CA GLY A 55 4.44 15.14 5.66
C GLY A 55 4.41 14.80 4.18
N MET A 56 3.66 13.77 3.78
CA MET A 56 3.45 13.42 2.38
C MET A 56 2.35 14.29 1.75
N LYS A 57 2.38 14.39 0.42
CA LYS A 57 1.25 14.89 -0.39
C LYS A 57 0.37 13.72 -0.78
N ILE A 58 -0.95 13.94 -0.88
CA ILE A 58 -1.92 12.91 -1.25
C ILE A 58 -2.52 13.21 -2.62
N LEU A 59 -2.52 12.19 -3.48
CA LEU A 59 -3.37 12.10 -4.66
C LEU A 59 -4.27 10.89 -4.46
N ALA A 60 -5.58 11.06 -4.58
CA ALA A 60 -6.54 9.99 -4.41
C ALA A 60 -7.30 9.73 -5.71
N TYR A 61 -7.60 8.47 -5.97
CA TYR A 61 -8.48 8.02 -7.05
C TYR A 61 -9.53 7.07 -6.49
N ASP A 62 -10.76 7.31 -6.86
CA ASP A 62 -11.91 6.44 -6.58
C ASP A 62 -12.97 6.63 -7.65
N THR A 63 -13.70 5.57 -7.99
CA THR A 63 -14.77 5.63 -9.00
C THR A 63 -16.09 6.15 -8.44
N PHE A 64 -16.27 6.11 -7.11
CA PHE A 64 -17.53 6.45 -6.44
C PHE A 64 -17.43 7.65 -5.52
N ILE A 65 -16.24 7.95 -5.02
CA ILE A 65 -15.99 9.00 -4.02
C ILE A 65 -15.27 10.16 -4.70
N PRO A 66 -15.95 11.28 -5.01
CA PRO A 66 -15.33 12.43 -5.66
C PRO A 66 -14.45 13.25 -4.72
N GLU A 67 -14.77 13.23 -3.43
CA GLU A 67 -13.98 13.91 -2.38
C GLU A 67 -14.28 13.33 -1.00
N ALA A 68 -13.37 13.49 -0.06
CA ALA A 68 -13.61 13.17 1.35
C ALA A 68 -12.95 14.20 2.28
N ASN A 69 -13.62 14.47 3.40
CA ASN A 69 -13.07 15.29 4.47
C ASN A 69 -12.37 14.39 5.49
N LEU A 70 -11.08 14.63 5.70
CA LEU A 70 -10.24 13.88 6.63
C LEU A 70 -10.02 14.69 7.88
N SER A 71 -10.62 14.29 8.99
CA SER A 71 -10.34 14.88 10.31
C SER A 71 -9.11 14.21 10.92
N ILE A 72 -8.06 14.98 11.19
CA ILE A 72 -6.79 14.52 11.76
C ILE A 72 -6.66 15.09 13.16
N GLU A 73 -6.54 14.21 14.16
CA GLU A 73 -6.28 14.59 15.55
C GLU A 73 -4.79 14.86 15.74
N ILE A 74 -4.45 16.07 16.21
CA ILE A 74 -3.09 16.49 16.53
C ILE A 74 -3.09 17.04 17.95
N GLY A 75 -2.76 16.18 18.91
CA GLY A 75 -2.90 16.48 20.34
C GLY A 75 -4.36 16.71 20.69
N ASP A 76 -4.70 17.89 21.17
CA ASP A 76 -6.05 18.34 21.57
C ASP A 76 -6.82 19.04 20.43
N LYS A 77 -6.25 19.10 19.24
CA LYS A 77 -6.83 19.78 18.07
C LYS A 77 -7.24 18.81 16.99
N ILE A 78 -8.34 19.15 16.30
CA ILE A 78 -8.77 18.47 15.08
C ILE A 78 -8.49 19.42 13.90
N VAL A 79 -7.84 18.87 12.87
CA VAL A 79 -7.59 19.57 11.61
C VAL A 79 -8.31 18.82 10.50
N ASP A 80 -9.24 19.51 9.83
CA ASP A 80 -9.99 18.98 8.70
C ASP A 80 -9.30 19.33 7.38
N ILE A 81 -9.09 18.30 6.55
CA ILE A 81 -8.46 18.43 5.24
C ILE A 81 -9.37 17.76 4.21
N THR A 82 -9.87 18.53 3.23
CA THR A 82 -10.64 17.97 2.13
C THR A 82 -9.69 17.51 1.02
N ILE A 83 -9.79 16.24 0.65
CA ILE A 83 -9.07 15.65 -0.48
C ILE A 83 -10.08 15.38 -1.60
N LYS A 84 -9.87 16.00 -2.76
CA LYS A 84 -10.59 15.68 -3.99
C LYS A 84 -9.87 14.58 -4.74
N THR A 85 -10.64 13.64 -5.29
CA THR A 85 -10.07 12.59 -6.15
C THR A 85 -9.71 13.16 -7.52
N THR A 86 -8.74 12.53 -8.16
CA THR A 86 -8.29 12.84 -9.52
C THR A 86 -8.48 11.62 -10.42
N ASN A 87 -8.22 11.74 -11.71
CA ASN A 87 -8.22 10.57 -12.58
C ASN A 87 -6.99 9.68 -12.30
N LEU A 88 -7.13 8.39 -12.63
CA LEU A 88 -6.08 7.40 -12.35
C LEU A 88 -4.75 7.75 -13.03
N ASN A 89 -4.78 8.18 -14.29
CA ASN A 89 -3.57 8.48 -15.05
C ASN A 89 -2.77 9.63 -14.44
N ASP A 90 -3.43 10.68 -13.95
CA ASP A 90 -2.76 11.81 -13.32
C ASP A 90 -2.14 11.41 -11.97
N LEU A 91 -2.81 10.54 -11.20
CA LEU A 91 -2.26 9.96 -9.99
C LEU A 91 -0.99 9.15 -10.31
N LEU A 92 -1.06 8.22 -11.27
CA LEU A 92 0.04 7.33 -11.61
C LEU A 92 1.29 8.09 -12.08
N LYS A 93 1.11 9.16 -12.88
CA LYS A 93 2.21 10.00 -13.36
C LYS A 93 2.92 10.79 -12.26
N GLN A 94 2.22 11.11 -11.18
CA GLN A 94 2.73 12.04 -10.16
C GLN A 94 3.12 11.35 -8.84
N ALA A 95 2.63 10.15 -8.57
CA ALA A 95 2.89 9.45 -7.34
C ALA A 95 4.34 8.93 -7.25
N ASP A 96 4.97 9.11 -6.10
CA ASP A 96 6.25 8.49 -5.74
C ASP A 96 6.03 7.14 -5.05
N TYR A 97 4.90 7.01 -4.37
CA TYR A 97 4.39 5.80 -3.72
C TYR A 97 2.95 5.58 -4.13
N ILE A 98 2.54 4.33 -4.29
CA ILE A 98 1.16 3.95 -4.61
C ILE A 98 0.70 2.93 -3.57
N SER A 99 -0.48 3.14 -3.01
CA SER A 99 -1.15 2.20 -2.11
C SER A 99 -2.54 1.84 -2.63
N LEU A 100 -2.82 0.54 -2.71
CA LEU A 100 -4.04 -0.01 -3.26
C LEU A 100 -5.02 -0.36 -2.14
N HIS A 101 -6.26 0.09 -2.28
CA HIS A 101 -7.37 -0.11 -1.32
C HIS A 101 -8.68 -0.42 -2.04
N VAL A 102 -8.59 -1.11 -3.16
CA VAL A 102 -9.74 -1.51 -3.98
C VAL A 102 -10.03 -2.99 -3.82
N PRO A 103 -11.29 -3.43 -3.91
CA PRO A 103 -11.62 -4.84 -4.04
C PRO A 103 -11.11 -5.38 -5.39
N MET A 104 -11.08 -6.70 -5.53
CA MET A 104 -10.91 -7.29 -6.85
C MET A 104 -12.09 -6.89 -7.75
N PRO A 105 -11.85 -6.33 -8.95
CA PRO A 105 -12.93 -5.95 -9.86
C PRO A 105 -13.81 -7.15 -10.26
N GLU A 106 -15.10 -6.91 -10.50
CA GLU A 106 -16.07 -7.96 -10.87
C GLU A 106 -15.66 -8.72 -12.12
N ASN A 107 -15.05 -8.03 -13.09
CA ASN A 107 -14.52 -8.64 -14.31
C ASN A 107 -13.23 -9.44 -14.10
N LYS A 108 -12.73 -9.50 -12.87
CA LYS A 108 -11.48 -10.19 -12.46
C LYS A 108 -10.24 -9.74 -13.23
N LYS A 109 -10.26 -8.53 -13.82
CA LYS A 109 -9.07 -7.96 -14.46
C LYS A 109 -8.27 -7.14 -13.45
N PRO A 110 -6.95 -7.23 -13.46
CA PRO A 110 -6.10 -6.39 -12.61
C PRO A 110 -6.35 -4.90 -12.87
N VAL A 111 -6.24 -4.10 -11.83
CA VAL A 111 -6.29 -2.63 -11.91
C VAL A 111 -4.97 -2.05 -12.37
N ILE A 112 -3.88 -2.72 -12.00
CA ILE A 112 -2.51 -2.34 -12.38
C ILE A 112 -1.94 -3.45 -13.27
N THR A 113 -1.70 -3.09 -14.50
CA THR A 113 -1.08 -3.92 -15.53
C THR A 113 0.13 -3.19 -16.12
N LYS A 114 0.73 -3.77 -17.15
CA LYS A 114 1.84 -3.13 -17.88
C LYS A 114 1.51 -1.70 -18.29
N SER A 115 0.30 -1.43 -18.76
CA SER A 115 -0.11 -0.09 -19.20
C SER A 115 -0.06 0.95 -18.07
N GLU A 116 -0.46 0.58 -16.87
CA GLU A 116 -0.38 1.44 -15.69
C GLU A 116 1.07 1.61 -15.24
N PHE A 117 1.87 0.53 -15.22
CA PHE A 117 3.29 0.64 -14.91
C PHE A 117 4.03 1.56 -15.87
N ASP A 118 3.76 1.47 -17.17
CA ASP A 118 4.46 2.28 -18.21
C ASP A 118 4.33 3.79 -17.96
N ILE A 119 3.19 4.25 -17.42
CA ILE A 119 2.95 5.68 -17.17
C ILE A 119 3.36 6.16 -15.77
N MET A 120 3.68 5.25 -14.83
CA MET A 120 4.19 5.61 -13.51
C MET A 120 5.58 6.27 -13.61
N LYS A 121 6.00 6.94 -12.53
CA LYS A 121 7.38 7.40 -12.40
C LYS A 121 8.36 6.22 -12.35
N ASP A 122 9.54 6.40 -12.91
CA ASP A 122 10.62 5.44 -12.73
C ASP A 122 11.05 5.41 -11.25
N GLY A 123 11.21 4.20 -10.73
CA GLY A 123 11.54 3.99 -9.34
C GLY A 123 10.39 4.24 -8.35
N VAL A 124 9.13 4.17 -8.81
CA VAL A 124 7.94 4.19 -7.95
C VAL A 124 7.98 3.03 -6.96
N MET A 125 7.36 3.20 -5.80
CA MET A 125 7.17 2.13 -4.83
C MET A 125 5.67 1.83 -4.70
N ILE A 126 5.31 0.53 -4.63
CA ILE A 126 3.92 0.11 -4.62
C ILE A 126 3.61 -0.78 -3.41
N VAL A 127 2.42 -0.59 -2.83
CA VAL A 127 1.92 -1.38 -1.69
C VAL A 127 0.58 -1.98 -2.07
N ASN A 128 0.47 -3.30 -1.96
CA ASN A 128 -0.80 -4.02 -2.09
C ASN A 128 -1.08 -4.82 -0.82
N ALA A 129 -1.96 -4.28 0.01
CA ALA A 129 -2.59 -4.97 1.15
C ALA A 129 -4.12 -5.02 0.96
N ALA A 130 -4.59 -4.98 -0.29
CA ALA A 130 -6.01 -4.99 -0.63
C ALA A 130 -6.50 -6.40 -1.00
N ARG A 131 -6.14 -6.87 -2.21
CA ARG A 131 -6.49 -8.23 -2.69
C ARG A 131 -5.42 -8.74 -3.66
N GLY A 132 -5.19 -10.05 -3.67
CA GLY A 132 -4.43 -10.73 -4.73
C GLY A 132 -5.10 -10.52 -6.09
N GLY A 133 -4.31 -10.35 -7.15
CA GLY A 133 -4.80 -10.11 -8.50
C GLY A 133 -5.22 -8.68 -8.85
N VAL A 134 -5.23 -7.73 -7.87
CA VAL A 134 -5.43 -6.31 -8.18
C VAL A 134 -4.26 -5.73 -8.98
N ILE A 135 -3.06 -6.27 -8.77
CA ILE A 135 -1.89 -6.06 -9.62
C ILE A 135 -1.69 -7.34 -10.44
N ASP A 136 -1.42 -7.20 -11.73
CA ASP A 136 -0.91 -8.30 -12.54
C ASP A 136 0.48 -8.69 -12.05
N GLU A 137 0.65 -9.95 -11.60
CA GLU A 137 1.91 -10.38 -10.97
C GLU A 137 3.03 -10.56 -12.00
N ASP A 138 2.75 -10.94 -13.25
CA ASP A 138 3.76 -11.03 -14.31
C ASP A 138 4.28 -9.65 -14.69
N ASP A 139 3.38 -8.69 -14.82
CA ASP A 139 3.74 -7.29 -15.10
C ASP A 139 4.49 -6.65 -13.94
N LEU A 140 4.14 -6.98 -12.68
CA LEU A 140 4.88 -6.53 -11.50
C LEU A 140 6.31 -7.09 -11.46
N ILE A 141 6.48 -8.39 -11.74
CA ILE A 141 7.79 -9.04 -11.85
C ILE A 141 8.65 -8.29 -12.89
N ASN A 142 8.10 -8.05 -14.07
CA ASN A 142 8.77 -7.32 -15.12
C ASN A 142 9.12 -5.89 -14.72
N ALA A 143 8.20 -5.17 -14.08
CA ALA A 143 8.39 -3.79 -13.63
C ALA A 143 9.46 -3.66 -12.53
N ILE A 144 9.59 -4.64 -11.64
CA ILE A 144 10.66 -4.69 -10.62
C ILE A 144 12.01 -5.01 -11.30
N ASN A 145 12.04 -6.01 -12.16
CA ASN A 145 13.28 -6.46 -12.80
C ASN A 145 13.89 -5.40 -13.73
N ASN A 146 13.09 -4.57 -14.37
CA ASN A 146 13.58 -3.48 -15.23
C ASN A 146 13.78 -2.13 -14.48
N GLY A 147 13.50 -2.09 -13.16
CA GLY A 147 13.71 -0.91 -12.32
C GLY A 147 12.61 0.15 -12.39
N LYS A 148 11.51 -0.10 -13.12
CA LYS A 148 10.33 0.77 -13.15
C LYS A 148 9.72 0.89 -11.77
N VAL A 149 9.58 -0.24 -11.07
CA VAL A 149 9.21 -0.33 -9.65
C VAL A 149 10.47 -0.58 -8.83
N ALA A 150 10.83 0.37 -7.98
CA ALA A 150 12.03 0.25 -7.14
C ALA A 150 11.85 -0.74 -5.99
N ALA A 151 10.63 -0.85 -5.46
CA ALA A 151 10.28 -1.77 -4.39
C ALA A 151 8.77 -2.01 -4.36
N ALA A 152 8.37 -3.19 -3.89
CA ALA A 152 6.97 -3.51 -3.61
C ALA A 152 6.78 -4.05 -2.18
N ALA A 153 5.62 -3.76 -1.58
CA ALA A 153 5.15 -4.41 -0.36
C ALA A 153 3.83 -5.14 -0.66
N LEU A 154 3.81 -6.43 -0.42
CA LEU A 154 2.67 -7.30 -0.73
C LEU A 154 2.23 -8.06 0.53
N ASP A 155 0.97 -7.90 0.90
CA ASP A 155 0.31 -8.68 1.96
C ASP A 155 -0.66 -9.72 1.38
N VAL A 156 -0.94 -9.62 0.08
CA VAL A 156 -1.92 -10.44 -0.64
C VAL A 156 -1.37 -10.91 -1.98
N PHE A 157 -1.80 -12.11 -2.42
CA PHE A 157 -1.24 -12.80 -3.57
C PHE A 157 -2.31 -13.49 -4.40
N VAL A 158 -2.01 -13.72 -5.68
CA VAL A 158 -2.80 -14.66 -6.48
C VAL A 158 -2.52 -16.08 -6.00
N GLY A 159 -3.58 -16.90 -5.88
CA GLY A 159 -3.45 -18.30 -5.52
C GLY A 159 -3.25 -18.58 -4.03
N GLU A 160 -3.59 -17.64 -3.13
CA GLU A 160 -3.62 -17.94 -1.70
C GLU A 160 -4.43 -19.21 -1.41
N PRO A 161 -3.98 -20.09 -0.51
CA PRO A 161 -2.86 -19.97 0.42
C PRO A 161 -1.49 -20.45 -0.15
N SER A 162 -1.34 -20.61 -1.45
CA SER A 162 -0.12 -21.06 -2.11
C SER A 162 0.36 -20.05 -3.15
N PRO A 163 0.93 -18.92 -2.71
CA PRO A 163 1.44 -17.90 -3.63
C PRO A 163 2.55 -18.44 -4.54
N ARG A 164 2.72 -17.80 -5.69
CA ARG A 164 3.75 -18.13 -6.68
C ARG A 164 5.17 -17.96 -6.11
N ALA A 165 6.02 -18.95 -6.31
CA ALA A 165 7.40 -18.94 -5.80
C ALA A 165 8.26 -17.84 -6.41
N ASP A 166 8.05 -17.48 -7.67
CA ASP A 166 8.78 -16.41 -8.36
C ASP A 166 8.41 -15.00 -7.83
N VAL A 167 7.15 -14.78 -7.44
CA VAL A 167 6.72 -13.55 -6.74
C VAL A 167 7.38 -13.47 -5.37
N LEU A 168 7.40 -14.57 -4.61
CA LEU A 168 8.02 -14.63 -3.28
C LEU A 168 9.55 -14.44 -3.31
N ALA A 169 10.18 -14.77 -4.43
CA ALA A 169 11.64 -14.64 -4.62
C ALA A 169 12.09 -13.26 -5.14
N LEU A 170 11.15 -12.35 -5.43
CA LEU A 170 11.49 -11.03 -5.97
C LEU A 170 12.40 -10.25 -5.02
N ALA A 171 13.46 -9.68 -5.57
CA ALA A 171 14.30 -8.73 -4.87
C ALA A 171 13.53 -7.42 -4.58
N ASN A 172 13.96 -6.67 -3.57
CA ASN A 172 13.36 -5.39 -3.19
C ASN A 172 11.85 -5.48 -2.82
N THR A 173 11.41 -6.62 -2.32
CA THR A 173 10.05 -6.81 -1.82
C THR A 173 10.00 -6.97 -0.30
N SER A 174 8.90 -6.50 0.27
CA SER A 174 8.49 -6.76 1.66
C SER A 174 7.19 -7.55 1.62
N LEU A 175 7.22 -8.77 2.15
CA LEU A 175 6.11 -9.72 2.03
C LEU A 175 5.56 -10.09 3.40
N THR A 176 4.23 -10.16 3.51
CA THR A 176 3.53 -10.61 4.72
C THR A 176 2.40 -11.55 4.34
N PRO A 177 2.02 -12.54 5.18
CA PRO A 177 1.06 -13.57 4.83
C PRO A 177 -0.39 -13.17 5.13
N HIS A 178 -0.89 -12.12 4.46
CA HIS A 178 -2.26 -11.60 4.55
C HIS A 178 -2.68 -11.25 5.99
N ILE A 179 -1.86 -10.45 6.66
CA ILE A 179 -2.03 -10.07 8.06
C ILE A 179 -2.34 -8.58 8.28
N GLY A 180 -2.58 -7.82 7.21
CA GLY A 180 -2.82 -6.37 7.30
C GLY A 180 -3.99 -5.95 8.18
N ALA A 181 -4.98 -6.84 8.38
CA ALA A 181 -6.12 -6.64 9.27
C ALA A 181 -6.08 -7.54 10.53
N ALA A 182 -5.01 -8.29 10.76
CA ALA A 182 -4.92 -9.30 11.81
C ALA A 182 -4.42 -8.72 13.14
N THR A 183 -4.97 -7.59 13.59
CA THR A 183 -4.72 -7.05 14.93
C THR A 183 -5.88 -7.38 15.87
N SER A 184 -5.60 -7.54 17.17
CA SER A 184 -6.63 -7.80 18.18
C SER A 184 -7.70 -6.72 18.15
N GLU A 185 -7.31 -5.44 18.09
CA GLU A 185 -8.23 -4.31 18.08
C GLU A 185 -9.09 -4.25 16.80
N ALA A 186 -8.55 -4.69 15.66
CA ALA A 186 -9.32 -4.75 14.41
C ALA A 186 -10.38 -5.87 14.49
N GLN A 187 -10.02 -7.04 15.03
CA GLN A 187 -10.95 -8.16 15.21
C GLN A 187 -12.08 -7.78 16.18
N ASP A 188 -11.77 -7.14 17.29
CA ASP A 188 -12.76 -6.66 18.27
C ASP A 188 -13.72 -5.64 17.65
N ARG A 189 -13.20 -4.67 16.87
CA ARG A 189 -14.05 -3.69 16.18
C ARG A 189 -14.95 -4.33 15.13
N ILE A 190 -14.42 -5.28 14.35
CA ILE A 190 -15.21 -6.01 13.34
C ILE A 190 -16.32 -6.80 14.00
N GLY A 191 -16.03 -7.52 15.09
CA GLY A 191 -17.01 -8.29 15.85
C GLY A 191 -18.13 -7.40 16.41
N THR A 192 -17.78 -6.28 17.01
CA THR A 192 -18.74 -5.32 17.56
C THR A 192 -19.61 -4.70 16.46
N GLU A 193 -19.01 -4.20 15.38
CA GLU A 193 -19.74 -3.60 14.26
C GLU A 193 -20.70 -4.61 13.61
N LEU A 194 -20.30 -5.87 13.48
CA LEU A 194 -21.15 -6.92 12.93
C LEU A 194 -22.35 -7.21 13.86
N ALA A 195 -22.09 -7.32 15.16
CA ALA A 195 -23.15 -7.57 16.15
C ALA A 195 -24.19 -6.43 16.17
N ASP A 196 -23.73 -5.17 16.10
CA ASP A 196 -24.62 -4.01 16.05
C ASP A 196 -25.47 -4.01 14.75
N LYS A 197 -24.87 -4.30 13.60
CA LYS A 197 -25.60 -4.40 12.33
C LYS A 197 -26.65 -5.52 12.34
N ILE A 198 -26.33 -6.67 12.92
CA ILE A 198 -27.29 -7.78 13.06
C ILE A 198 -28.45 -7.34 13.95
N LYS A 199 -28.16 -6.73 15.11
CA LYS A 199 -29.17 -6.20 16.01
C LYS A 199 -30.10 -5.21 15.33
N ASP A 200 -29.54 -4.22 14.63
CA ASP A 200 -30.30 -3.21 13.91
C ASP A 200 -31.18 -3.79 12.78
N PHE A 201 -30.71 -4.86 12.15
CA PHE A 201 -31.48 -5.56 11.09
C PHE A 201 -32.72 -6.23 11.65
N TYR A 202 -32.63 -6.87 12.83
CA TYR A 202 -33.75 -7.58 13.45
C TYR A 202 -34.64 -6.72 14.34
N GLN A 203 -34.27 -5.46 14.62
CA GLN A 203 -35.09 -4.51 15.38
C GLN A 203 -35.96 -3.60 14.49
N LYS A 204 -35.84 -3.74 13.16
CA LYS A 204 -36.73 -3.09 12.17
C LYS A 204 -37.91 -3.98 11.85
#